data_2235a315a06792de1c8a05efd7bcf2b6
#
_entry.id   2235a315a06792de1c8a05efd7bcf2b6
#
_cell.length_a   1.000
_cell.length_b   1.000
_cell.length_c   1.000
_cell.angle_alpha   90.00
_cell.angle_beta   90.00
_cell.angle_gamma   90.00
#
_symmetry.space_group_name_H-M   'P 1'
#
loop_
_entity.id
_entity.type
_entity.pdbx_description
1 polymer ?
#
loop_
_entity_poly.entity_id
_entity_poly.type
_entity_poly.pdbx_seq_one_letter_code
_entity_poly.pdbx_strand_id
1 'polypeptide(L)'
;MRRVLAVAVAVAVAVAAAALVAGPAVASAAASPLSALRKVWSHDLNRGGGSNGALVLDLNTGHTLYSYKAAVGRLPASNEKIYTTSTALMRFGPSATLQTKIEGVGTLRSDGSFAGSLYLKGGGDPSFGSTSYDNRIYGTGVIHATMQSLVAQLVERGIKSVTGTVYGDASFLDSAQGTAPYGFKVSFDLGSPLSGLLYDRGWTDNTGLHFQGNPSLYAAQQLVAALRAAHIKVPSNRSSTGTTPTGAQTLASVSSPPMSQMIKLTNTPSDNLFAETLIKDLGASFGGRGSTAAGAAVVRAEVASQFGVHPRIYDGSGLSYSDSSSPLDLVTALAKLASNRDFVSSLAIAGETGTLTDEMAGTVAQGQCRAKTGTLISVSNLSGYCHARDGHTLVFSILQNYVNPATEHPLQNAMAESLVRYSG
;
A
#
# COMPACT_ATOMS: atom_id res chain seq x y z
N MET A 1 33.44 -69.74 -78.08
CA MET A 1 34.69 -70.42 -77.67
C MET A 1 35.04 -69.99 -76.22
N ARG A 2 35.39 -70.97 -75.44
CA ARG A 2 36.00 -70.98 -74.11
C ARG A 2 35.07 -70.52 -72.92
N ARG A 3 34.68 -71.56 -72.25
CA ARG A 3 34.18 -71.64 -70.89
C ARG A 3 35.29 -71.23 -69.87
N VAL A 4 34.96 -70.50 -68.80
CA VAL A 4 35.76 -70.53 -67.59
C VAL A 4 34.80 -70.68 -66.40
N LEU A 5 35.02 -71.71 -65.68
CA LEU A 5 34.36 -72.05 -64.39
C LEU A 5 34.73 -71.02 -63.30
N ALA A 6 33.80 -70.61 -62.53
CA ALA A 6 34.04 -69.89 -61.22
C ALA A 6 33.56 -70.79 -60.10
N VAL A 7 34.50 -71.13 -59.23
CA VAL A 7 34.33 -71.91 -58.01
C VAL A 7 33.70 -71.00 -56.89
N ALA A 8 32.58 -71.41 -56.34
CA ALA A 8 31.99 -70.76 -55.20
C ALA A 8 32.63 -71.27 -53.92
N VAL A 9 33.22 -70.38 -53.13
CA VAL A 9 33.66 -70.64 -51.75
C VAL A 9 32.60 -70.05 -50.81
N ALA A 10 31.93 -70.97 -50.08
CA ALA A 10 30.97 -70.56 -49.00
C ALA A 10 31.75 -70.26 -47.71
N VAL A 11 31.69 -69.00 -47.25
CA VAL A 11 32.18 -68.64 -45.94
C VAL A 11 30.95 -68.55 -45.01
N ALA A 12 30.84 -69.45 -44.04
CA ALA A 12 29.85 -69.42 -42.98
C ALA A 12 30.28 -68.39 -41.93
N VAL A 13 29.53 -67.20 -41.84
CA VAL A 13 29.72 -66.23 -40.77
C VAL A 13 28.73 -66.63 -39.66
N ALA A 14 29.24 -67.10 -38.52
CA ALA A 14 28.46 -67.24 -37.30
C ALA A 14 28.16 -65.91 -36.65
N VAL A 15 26.91 -65.41 -36.71
CA VAL A 15 26.45 -64.19 -35.99
C VAL A 15 26.11 -64.59 -34.57
N ALA A 16 26.98 -64.25 -33.62
CA ALA A 16 26.67 -64.32 -32.18
C ALA A 16 25.69 -63.22 -31.82
N ALA A 17 24.42 -63.52 -31.57
CA ALA A 17 23.43 -62.59 -31.03
C ALA A 17 23.75 -62.34 -29.55
N ALA A 18 24.35 -61.17 -29.27
CA ALA A 18 24.47 -60.65 -27.90
C ALA A 18 23.07 -60.11 -27.47
N ALA A 19 22.39 -60.83 -26.64
CA ALA A 19 21.17 -60.37 -25.96
C ALA A 19 21.58 -59.25 -25.00
N LEU A 20 21.32 -57.98 -25.36
CA LEU A 20 21.33 -56.88 -24.43
C LEU A 20 20.18 -57.11 -23.41
N VAL A 21 20.50 -57.50 -22.18
CA VAL A 21 19.60 -57.43 -21.06
C VAL A 21 19.42 -55.95 -20.73
N ALA A 22 18.35 -55.35 -21.23
CA ALA A 22 17.92 -54.02 -20.78
C ALA A 22 17.53 -54.15 -19.30
N GLY A 23 18.40 -53.68 -18.42
CA GLY A 23 18.08 -53.52 -17.02
C GLY A 23 16.85 -52.61 -16.87
N PRO A 24 16.02 -52.76 -15.84
CA PRO A 24 14.86 -51.92 -15.64
C PRO A 24 15.36 -50.44 -15.60
N ALA A 25 14.88 -49.62 -16.54
CA ALA A 25 15.07 -48.19 -16.50
C ALA A 25 14.49 -47.71 -15.18
N VAL A 26 15.34 -47.31 -14.23
CA VAL A 26 14.90 -46.64 -13.01
C VAL A 26 14.28 -45.34 -13.47
N ALA A 27 12.96 -45.35 -13.61
CA ALA A 27 12.20 -44.14 -13.84
C ALA A 27 12.50 -43.22 -12.64
N SER A 28 13.25 -42.16 -12.91
CA SER A 28 13.45 -41.10 -11.92
C SER A 28 12.05 -40.62 -11.51
N ALA A 29 11.64 -40.92 -10.29
CA ALA A 29 10.37 -40.47 -9.78
C ALA A 29 10.34 -38.95 -9.91
N ALA A 30 9.38 -38.43 -10.65
CA ALA A 30 9.21 -36.97 -10.78
C ALA A 30 9.10 -36.39 -9.37
N ALA A 31 9.85 -35.32 -9.12
CA ALA A 31 9.82 -34.66 -7.82
C ALA A 31 8.37 -34.27 -7.48
N SER A 32 7.91 -34.55 -6.26
CA SER A 32 6.56 -34.12 -5.85
C SER A 32 6.42 -32.63 -5.96
N PRO A 33 5.20 -32.08 -6.25
CA PRO A 33 4.99 -30.65 -6.36
C PRO A 33 5.52 -29.88 -5.16
N LEU A 34 5.35 -30.40 -3.94
CA LEU A 34 5.88 -29.82 -2.71
C LEU A 34 7.42 -29.80 -2.69
N SER A 35 8.08 -30.87 -3.15
CA SER A 35 9.54 -30.90 -3.19
C SER A 35 10.08 -29.91 -4.24
N ALA A 36 9.39 -29.75 -5.37
CA ALA A 36 9.73 -28.78 -6.40
C ALA A 36 9.61 -27.32 -5.86
N LEU A 37 8.50 -26.99 -5.19
CA LEU A 37 8.31 -25.70 -4.53
C LEU A 37 9.43 -25.41 -3.53
N ARG A 38 9.68 -26.35 -2.61
CA ARG A 38 10.71 -26.21 -1.57
C ARG A 38 12.11 -26.03 -2.15
N LYS A 39 12.40 -26.67 -3.28
CA LYS A 39 13.69 -26.53 -3.97
C LYS A 39 13.87 -25.10 -4.51
N VAL A 40 12.85 -24.51 -5.18
CA VAL A 40 12.89 -23.14 -5.68
C VAL A 40 13.12 -22.16 -4.51
N TRP A 41 12.29 -22.24 -3.46
CA TRP A 41 12.36 -21.34 -2.32
C TRP A 41 13.70 -21.43 -1.57
N SER A 42 14.22 -22.64 -1.34
CA SER A 42 15.52 -22.81 -0.69
C SER A 42 16.66 -22.30 -1.55
N HIS A 43 16.62 -22.53 -2.88
CA HIS A 43 17.63 -22.06 -3.81
C HIS A 43 17.65 -20.53 -3.87
N ASP A 44 16.49 -19.89 -4.05
CA ASP A 44 16.40 -18.45 -4.28
C ASP A 44 16.68 -17.64 -3.01
N LEU A 45 16.19 -18.09 -1.85
CA LEU A 45 16.56 -17.47 -0.57
C LEU A 45 18.07 -17.58 -0.26
N ASN A 46 18.72 -18.70 -0.62
CA ASN A 46 20.17 -18.85 -0.43
C ASN A 46 20.95 -17.96 -1.40
N ARG A 47 20.47 -17.76 -2.63
CA ARG A 47 21.13 -16.86 -3.60
C ARG A 47 21.04 -15.39 -3.19
N GLY A 48 19.89 -14.96 -2.63
CA GLY A 48 19.71 -13.60 -2.19
C GLY A 48 20.69 -13.15 -1.09
N GLY A 49 21.22 -14.09 -0.33
CA GLY A 49 22.14 -13.76 0.77
C GLY A 49 21.45 -13.01 1.91
N GLY A 50 22.21 -12.21 2.65
CA GLY A 50 21.68 -11.35 3.71
C GLY A 50 20.97 -12.06 4.87
N SER A 51 20.05 -11.35 5.51
CA SER A 51 19.19 -11.87 6.56
C SER A 51 17.79 -12.18 6.00
N ASN A 52 17.61 -13.42 5.51
CA ASN A 52 16.38 -13.85 4.85
C ASN A 52 15.49 -14.64 5.79
N GLY A 53 14.18 -14.55 5.56
CA GLY A 53 13.17 -15.37 6.20
C GLY A 53 11.92 -15.48 5.33
N ALA A 54 11.26 -16.62 5.38
CA ALA A 54 10.06 -16.86 4.59
C ALA A 54 9.13 -17.87 5.23
N LEU A 55 7.84 -17.74 4.92
CA LEU A 55 6.80 -18.68 5.29
C LEU A 55 5.78 -18.77 4.16
N VAL A 56 5.33 -20.00 3.87
CA VAL A 56 4.19 -20.31 3.00
C VAL A 56 3.23 -21.20 3.75
N LEU A 57 1.97 -20.79 3.81
CA LEU A 57 0.87 -21.52 4.40
C LEU A 57 -0.22 -21.75 3.34
N ASP A 58 -0.70 -22.95 3.21
CA ASP A 58 -1.88 -23.30 2.42
C ASP A 58 -3.14 -23.03 3.27
N LEU A 59 -3.96 -22.07 2.87
CA LEU A 59 -5.16 -21.68 3.61
C LEU A 59 -6.28 -22.74 3.54
N ASN A 60 -6.27 -23.61 2.54
CA ASN A 60 -7.30 -24.62 2.36
C ASN A 60 -7.07 -25.83 3.28
N THR A 61 -5.81 -26.19 3.50
CA THR A 61 -5.43 -27.35 4.33
C THR A 61 -4.89 -26.98 5.71
N GLY A 62 -4.46 -25.73 5.90
CA GLY A 62 -3.76 -25.29 7.10
C GLY A 62 -2.29 -25.78 7.17
N HIS A 63 -1.77 -26.41 6.13
CA HIS A 63 -0.40 -26.96 6.14
C HIS A 63 0.64 -25.89 5.78
N THR A 64 1.73 -25.87 6.52
CA THR A 64 2.93 -25.12 6.17
C THR A 64 3.68 -25.85 5.03
N LEU A 65 3.74 -25.22 3.86
CA LEU A 65 4.43 -25.77 2.70
C LEU A 65 5.93 -25.46 2.73
N TYR A 66 6.31 -24.27 3.22
CA TYR A 66 7.69 -23.83 3.38
C TYR A 66 7.86 -22.97 4.61
N SER A 67 8.98 -23.10 5.32
CA SER A 67 9.34 -22.28 6.47
C SER A 67 10.86 -22.15 6.58
N TYR A 68 11.36 -20.90 6.59
CA TYR A 68 12.77 -20.61 6.80
C TYR A 68 12.92 -19.39 7.71
N LYS A 69 13.48 -19.59 8.90
CA LYS A 69 13.64 -18.52 9.91
C LYS A 69 12.38 -17.65 10.07
N ALA A 70 11.20 -18.29 9.99
CA ALA A 70 9.91 -17.62 9.89
C ALA A 70 9.55 -16.77 11.11
N ALA A 71 10.01 -17.12 12.31
CA ALA A 71 9.75 -16.38 13.54
C ALA A 71 10.80 -15.29 13.85
N VAL A 72 11.80 -15.09 12.99
CA VAL A 72 12.85 -14.08 13.22
C VAL A 72 12.41 -12.74 12.68
N GLY A 73 12.38 -11.72 13.55
CA GLY A 73 12.02 -10.34 13.19
C GLY A 73 13.02 -9.69 12.23
N ARG A 74 12.51 -8.94 11.28
CA ARG A 74 13.24 -8.20 10.25
C ARG A 74 12.55 -6.88 9.96
N LEU A 75 13.24 -5.96 9.28
CA LEU A 75 12.63 -4.73 8.77
C LEU A 75 11.54 -5.11 7.76
N PRO A 76 10.28 -4.76 8.01
CA PRO A 76 9.18 -5.08 7.11
C PRO A 76 9.14 -4.15 5.88
N ALA A 77 9.79 -2.98 5.96
CA ALA A 77 9.61 -1.91 5.00
C ALA A 77 8.10 -1.69 4.74
N SER A 78 7.67 -1.41 3.51
CA SER A 78 6.25 -1.14 3.24
C SER A 78 5.29 -2.34 3.46
N ASN A 79 5.77 -3.53 3.87
CA ASN A 79 4.86 -4.56 4.40
C ASN A 79 4.23 -4.15 5.73
N GLU A 80 4.78 -3.12 6.42
CA GLU A 80 4.18 -2.48 7.59
C GLU A 80 2.76 -1.97 7.30
N LYS A 81 2.51 -1.49 6.08
CA LYS A 81 1.19 -1.01 5.64
C LYS A 81 0.08 -2.07 5.75
N ILE A 82 0.42 -3.36 5.77
CA ILE A 82 -0.55 -4.44 6.03
C ILE A 82 -1.22 -4.23 7.39
N TYR A 83 -0.44 -3.87 8.41
CA TYR A 83 -0.96 -3.62 9.76
C TYR A 83 -1.70 -2.28 9.86
N THR A 84 -1.13 -1.22 9.30
CA THR A 84 -1.75 0.11 9.33
C THR A 84 -3.09 0.12 8.62
N THR A 85 -3.15 -0.41 7.39
CA THR A 85 -4.37 -0.38 6.57
C THR A 85 -5.44 -1.36 7.05
N SER A 86 -5.06 -2.54 7.52
CA SER A 86 -6.03 -3.46 8.13
C SER A 86 -6.62 -2.89 9.42
N THR A 87 -5.80 -2.24 10.26
CA THR A 87 -6.30 -1.57 11.46
C THR A 87 -7.24 -0.42 11.10
N ALA A 88 -6.89 0.41 10.11
CA ALA A 88 -7.77 1.49 9.65
C ALA A 88 -9.11 0.93 9.15
N LEU A 89 -9.10 -0.13 8.33
CA LEU A 89 -10.30 -0.77 7.85
C LEU A 89 -11.17 -1.35 8.97
N MET A 90 -10.57 -1.99 9.98
CA MET A 90 -11.28 -2.58 11.10
C MET A 90 -11.84 -1.54 12.08
N ARG A 91 -11.05 -0.50 12.39
CA ARG A 91 -11.41 0.50 13.41
C ARG A 91 -12.39 1.54 12.90
N PHE A 92 -12.22 2.03 11.68
CA PHE A 92 -13.17 2.99 11.08
C PHE A 92 -14.37 2.30 10.42
N GLY A 93 -14.17 1.10 9.87
CA GLY A 93 -15.14 0.42 9.01
C GLY A 93 -14.98 0.78 7.53
N PRO A 94 -15.38 -0.11 6.59
CA PRO A 94 -15.09 0.04 5.17
C PRO A 94 -15.76 1.26 4.52
N SER A 95 -16.92 1.70 5.00
CA SER A 95 -17.68 2.83 4.46
C SER A 95 -17.37 4.18 5.14
N ALA A 96 -16.54 4.19 6.18
CA ALA A 96 -16.19 5.42 6.88
C ALA A 96 -15.42 6.39 5.98
N THR A 97 -15.63 7.69 6.17
CA THR A 97 -14.98 8.76 5.42
C THR A 97 -14.36 9.78 6.36
N LEU A 98 -13.31 10.44 5.91
CA LEU A 98 -12.69 11.59 6.56
C LEU A 98 -13.35 12.86 6.03
N GLN A 99 -13.49 13.89 6.89
CA GLN A 99 -14.26 15.08 6.55
C GLN A 99 -13.37 16.32 6.47
N THR A 100 -13.44 17.05 5.35
CA THR A 100 -12.92 18.42 5.26
C THR A 100 -14.11 19.39 5.24
N LYS A 101 -14.06 20.42 6.08
CA LYS A 101 -15.21 21.31 6.32
C LYS A 101 -14.83 22.77 6.17
N ILE A 102 -15.80 23.60 5.77
CA ILE A 102 -15.75 25.03 6.00
C ILE A 102 -16.66 25.34 7.19
N GLU A 103 -16.04 25.77 8.27
CA GLU A 103 -16.71 26.20 9.49
C GLU A 103 -16.75 27.74 9.52
N GLY A 104 -17.89 28.32 9.91
CA GLY A 104 -18.07 29.79 10.00
C GLY A 104 -18.23 30.26 11.43
N VAL A 105 -17.54 31.34 11.76
CA VAL A 105 -17.74 32.11 12.99
C VAL A 105 -18.25 33.49 12.62
N GLY A 106 -19.55 33.72 12.71
CA GLY A 106 -20.23 34.92 12.26
C GLY A 106 -21.68 34.69 11.90
N THR A 107 -22.27 35.60 11.14
CA THR A 107 -23.69 35.56 10.76
C THR A 107 -23.84 35.82 9.26
N LEU A 108 -24.66 35.02 8.59
CA LEU A 108 -25.09 35.26 7.21
C LEU A 108 -26.23 36.29 7.24
N ARG A 109 -26.03 37.43 6.58
CA ARG A 109 -27.01 38.48 6.45
C ARG A 109 -27.91 38.28 5.24
N SER A 110 -29.04 38.97 5.20
CA SER A 110 -30.02 38.90 4.11
C SER A 110 -29.48 39.39 2.75
N ASP A 111 -28.43 40.20 2.72
CA ASP A 111 -27.75 40.66 1.50
C ASP A 111 -26.76 39.61 0.93
N GLY A 112 -26.59 38.51 1.60
CA GLY A 112 -25.64 37.43 1.26
C GLY A 112 -24.23 37.67 1.79
N SER A 113 -24.00 38.70 2.62
CA SER A 113 -22.71 38.88 3.28
C SER A 113 -22.60 37.98 4.53
N PHE A 114 -21.53 37.20 4.61
CA PHE A 114 -21.15 36.49 5.83
C PHE A 114 -20.27 37.43 6.67
N ALA A 115 -20.88 38.00 7.72
CA ALA A 115 -20.21 38.90 8.67
C ALA A 115 -19.42 38.09 9.69
N GLY A 116 -18.22 37.67 9.32
CA GLY A 116 -17.40 36.80 10.16
C GLY A 116 -16.25 36.14 9.39
N SER A 117 -15.60 35.19 10.03
CA SER A 117 -14.44 34.46 9.52
C SER A 117 -14.79 33.02 9.13
N LEU A 118 -14.08 32.48 8.17
CA LEU A 118 -14.19 31.08 7.75
C LEU A 118 -12.97 30.29 8.21
N TYR A 119 -13.19 29.03 8.58
CA TYR A 119 -12.16 28.06 8.92
C TYR A 119 -12.27 26.86 7.99
N LEU A 120 -11.25 26.65 7.15
CA LEU A 120 -11.10 25.40 6.41
C LEU A 120 -10.47 24.38 7.34
N LYS A 121 -11.29 23.50 7.90
CA LYS A 121 -10.89 22.50 8.88
C LYS A 121 -10.66 21.16 8.22
N GLY A 122 -9.44 20.68 8.25
CA GLY A 122 -9.08 19.35 7.78
C GLY A 122 -9.38 18.29 8.85
N GLY A 123 -9.76 17.12 8.40
CA GLY A 123 -9.99 15.93 9.21
C GLY A 123 -9.07 14.77 8.87
N GLY A 124 -7.85 15.06 8.39
CA GLY A 124 -6.86 14.04 8.07
C GLY A 124 -7.01 13.41 6.68
N ASP A 125 -7.78 14.00 5.77
CA ASP A 125 -7.93 13.47 4.40
C ASP A 125 -6.72 13.83 3.52
N PRO A 126 -5.81 12.86 3.17
CA PRO A 126 -4.68 13.13 2.30
C PRO A 126 -5.07 13.26 0.81
N SER A 127 -6.31 12.95 0.46
CA SER A 127 -6.82 13.01 -0.90
C SER A 127 -7.48 14.35 -1.24
N PHE A 128 -7.69 15.24 -0.26
CA PHE A 128 -8.34 16.54 -0.48
C PHE A 128 -7.51 17.46 -1.38
N GLY A 129 -8.13 18.00 -2.43
CA GLY A 129 -7.41 18.87 -3.36
C GLY A 129 -8.30 19.66 -4.31
N SER A 130 -7.70 20.10 -5.43
CA SER A 130 -8.41 20.65 -6.58
C SER A 130 -8.94 19.54 -7.47
N THR A 131 -10.10 19.77 -8.10
CA THR A 131 -10.66 18.82 -9.07
C THR A 131 -9.68 18.47 -10.20
N SER A 132 -8.88 19.44 -10.65
CA SER A 132 -7.90 19.22 -11.72
C SER A 132 -6.72 18.35 -11.27
N TYR A 133 -6.25 18.53 -10.04
CA TYR A 133 -5.22 17.70 -9.45
C TYR A 133 -5.73 16.26 -9.25
N ASP A 134 -6.89 16.11 -8.61
CA ASP A 134 -7.45 14.80 -8.28
C ASP A 134 -7.73 13.97 -9.53
N ASN A 135 -8.33 14.56 -10.57
CA ASN A 135 -8.57 13.87 -11.84
C ASN A 135 -7.27 13.39 -12.51
N ARG A 136 -6.19 14.13 -12.38
CA ARG A 136 -4.89 13.76 -12.96
C ARG A 136 -4.20 12.65 -12.19
N ILE A 137 -4.23 12.69 -10.86
CA ILE A 137 -3.47 11.76 -10.00
C ILE A 137 -4.26 10.48 -9.74
N TYR A 138 -5.55 10.58 -9.49
CA TYR A 138 -6.40 9.46 -9.07
C TYR A 138 -7.36 8.97 -10.16
N GLY A 139 -7.51 9.74 -11.24
CA GLY A 139 -8.49 9.48 -12.29
C GLY A 139 -9.81 10.23 -12.08
N THR A 140 -10.49 10.52 -13.18
CA THR A 140 -11.73 11.30 -13.18
C THR A 140 -12.83 10.60 -12.37
N GLY A 141 -13.42 11.31 -11.42
CA GLY A 141 -14.53 10.82 -10.61
C GLY A 141 -14.13 9.85 -9.48
N VAL A 142 -12.84 9.70 -9.18
CA VAL A 142 -12.37 8.88 -8.04
C VAL A 142 -12.45 9.65 -6.73
N ILE A 143 -12.05 10.92 -6.74
CA ILE A 143 -12.08 11.82 -5.57
C ILE A 143 -13.17 12.87 -5.77
N HIS A 144 -14.00 13.05 -4.74
CA HIS A 144 -15.06 14.06 -4.70
C HIS A 144 -14.83 15.11 -3.60
N ALA A 145 -13.86 14.89 -2.73
CA ALA A 145 -13.45 15.80 -1.67
C ALA A 145 -12.64 16.98 -2.23
N THR A 146 -13.28 17.87 -2.99
CA THR A 146 -12.57 18.96 -3.66
C THR A 146 -12.90 20.33 -3.08
N MET A 147 -11.96 21.28 -3.23
CA MET A 147 -12.17 22.68 -2.88
C MET A 147 -13.37 23.27 -3.63
N GLN A 148 -13.53 22.91 -4.90
CA GLN A 148 -14.62 23.37 -5.74
C GLN A 148 -15.99 22.91 -5.20
N SER A 149 -16.07 21.67 -4.71
CA SER A 149 -17.29 21.12 -4.10
C SER A 149 -17.65 21.82 -2.78
N LEU A 150 -16.65 22.22 -1.99
CA LEU A 150 -16.89 23.05 -0.78
C LEU A 150 -17.42 24.43 -1.13
N VAL A 151 -16.79 25.10 -2.10
CA VAL A 151 -17.18 26.47 -2.51
C VAL A 151 -18.58 26.48 -3.16
N ALA A 152 -18.92 25.45 -3.94
CA ALA A 152 -20.26 25.32 -4.52
C ALA A 152 -21.37 25.35 -3.45
N GLN A 153 -21.15 24.64 -2.33
CA GLN A 153 -22.11 24.65 -1.20
C GLN A 153 -22.28 26.03 -0.55
N LEU A 154 -21.20 26.86 -0.53
CA LEU A 154 -21.31 28.25 -0.04
C LEU A 154 -22.12 29.13 -1.00
N VAL A 155 -21.95 28.93 -2.31
CA VAL A 155 -22.77 29.60 -3.34
C VAL A 155 -24.24 29.22 -3.20
N GLU A 156 -24.55 27.92 -3.05
CA GLU A 156 -25.91 27.41 -2.83
C GLU A 156 -26.57 27.98 -1.57
N ARG A 157 -25.78 28.26 -0.52
CA ARG A 157 -26.25 28.96 0.69
C ARG A 157 -26.49 30.45 0.49
N GLY A 158 -26.19 31.00 -0.68
CA GLY A 158 -26.37 32.43 -1.00
C GLY A 158 -25.25 33.32 -0.43
N ILE A 159 -24.09 32.77 -0.05
CA ILE A 159 -22.96 33.57 0.41
C ILE A 159 -22.33 34.28 -0.79
N LYS A 160 -22.37 35.62 -0.76
CA LYS A 160 -21.83 36.53 -1.81
C LYS A 160 -20.53 37.23 -1.39
N SER A 161 -20.32 37.33 -0.08
CA SER A 161 -19.07 37.91 0.46
C SER A 161 -18.77 37.40 1.86
N VAL A 162 -17.49 37.44 2.23
CA VAL A 162 -16.97 37.14 3.57
C VAL A 162 -16.21 38.35 4.06
N THR A 163 -16.51 38.85 5.26
CA THR A 163 -15.90 40.13 5.75
C THR A 163 -14.64 39.86 6.60
N GLY A 164 -14.51 38.67 7.16
CA GLY A 164 -13.42 38.29 8.05
C GLY A 164 -12.25 37.61 7.34
N THR A 165 -11.47 36.88 8.12
CA THR A 165 -10.28 36.12 7.68
C THR A 165 -10.66 34.71 7.34
N VAL A 166 -9.96 34.11 6.37
CA VAL A 166 -10.04 32.68 6.05
C VAL A 166 -8.86 31.97 6.72
N TYR A 167 -9.16 31.06 7.63
CA TYR A 167 -8.17 30.30 8.37
C TYR A 167 -8.06 28.86 7.84
N GLY A 168 -6.82 28.33 7.79
CA GLY A 168 -6.57 26.90 7.62
C GLY A 168 -6.37 26.26 9.00
N ASP A 169 -7.18 25.25 9.30
CA ASP A 169 -7.16 24.51 10.56
C ASP A 169 -6.68 23.06 10.35
N ALA A 170 -5.45 22.79 10.78
CA ALA A 170 -4.84 21.45 10.76
C ALA A 170 -4.81 20.78 12.15
N SER A 171 -5.55 21.31 13.13
CA SER A 171 -5.47 20.89 14.54
C SER A 171 -5.93 19.45 14.82
N PHE A 172 -6.49 18.77 13.84
CA PHE A 172 -6.86 17.35 13.92
C PHE A 172 -5.64 16.45 14.13
N LEU A 173 -4.51 16.78 13.49
CA LEU A 173 -3.24 16.09 13.66
C LEU A 173 -2.21 17.00 14.34
N ASP A 174 -1.13 16.41 14.86
CA ASP A 174 -0.01 17.18 15.40
C ASP A 174 0.78 17.90 14.29
N SER A 175 1.71 18.75 14.71
CA SER A 175 2.48 19.62 13.79
C SER A 175 3.71 18.93 13.17
N ALA A 176 3.96 17.63 13.44
CA ALA A 176 5.08 16.92 12.86
C ALA A 176 4.81 16.63 11.38
N GLN A 177 5.59 17.22 10.49
CA GLN A 177 5.40 17.15 9.03
C GLN A 177 6.09 15.97 8.36
N GLY A 178 6.74 15.10 9.11
CA GLY A 178 7.45 13.93 8.60
C GLY A 178 7.56 12.84 9.64
N THR A 179 8.32 11.81 9.31
CA THR A 179 8.54 10.62 10.14
C THR A 179 9.83 10.71 10.97
N ALA A 180 9.94 9.90 12.01
CA ALA A 180 11.07 9.91 12.92
C ALA A 180 12.45 9.72 12.25
N PRO A 181 12.64 8.81 11.24
CA PRO A 181 13.90 8.67 10.54
C PRO A 181 14.43 9.97 9.90
N TYR A 182 13.53 10.89 9.58
CA TYR A 182 13.87 12.18 8.96
C TYR A 182 13.75 13.35 9.93
N GLY A 183 13.80 13.09 11.25
CA GLY A 183 13.69 14.11 12.29
C GLY A 183 12.36 14.87 12.25
N PHE A 184 11.27 14.21 11.86
CA PHE A 184 9.92 14.76 11.70
C PHE A 184 9.81 15.90 10.67
N LYS A 185 10.76 15.96 9.74
CA LYS A 185 10.74 16.89 8.60
C LYS A 185 10.24 16.20 7.35
N VAL A 186 9.80 17.00 6.39
CA VAL A 186 9.41 16.52 5.06
C VAL A 186 10.59 15.81 4.39
N SER A 187 10.32 14.67 3.73
CA SER A 187 11.30 13.94 2.93
C SER A 187 10.70 13.52 1.59
N PHE A 188 11.56 13.27 0.61
CA PHE A 188 11.12 12.73 -0.69
C PHE A 188 10.56 11.31 -0.57
N ASP A 189 11.05 10.52 0.39
CA ASP A 189 10.52 9.17 0.62
C ASP A 189 9.08 9.20 1.15
N LEU A 190 8.73 10.24 1.91
CA LEU A 190 7.34 10.49 2.30
C LEU A 190 6.52 11.08 1.14
N GLY A 191 7.16 11.90 0.29
CA GLY A 191 6.58 12.51 -0.90
C GLY A 191 5.66 13.70 -0.62
N SER A 192 5.59 14.20 0.63
CA SER A 192 4.71 15.28 1.06
C SER A 192 4.97 15.69 2.51
N PRO A 193 4.60 16.92 2.94
CA PRO A 193 4.42 17.22 4.36
C PRO A 193 3.17 16.51 4.92
N LEU A 194 3.25 15.99 6.15
CA LEU A 194 2.08 15.53 6.91
C LEU A 194 1.34 16.73 7.50
N SER A 195 0.01 16.72 7.41
CA SER A 195 -0.82 17.77 8.01
C SER A 195 -2.27 17.28 8.18
N GLY A 196 -2.96 17.74 9.22
CA GLY A 196 -4.40 17.52 9.38
C GLY A 196 -5.26 18.18 8.31
N LEU A 197 -4.74 19.22 7.67
CA LEU A 197 -5.31 19.86 6.48
C LEU A 197 -4.25 19.89 5.39
N LEU A 198 -4.44 19.08 4.38
CA LEU A 198 -3.59 18.97 3.20
C LEU A 198 -4.39 19.39 1.96
N TYR A 199 -3.74 20.00 0.97
CA TYR A 199 -4.34 20.36 -0.31
C TYR A 199 -3.39 20.01 -1.44
N ASP A 200 -3.91 19.37 -2.50
CA ASP A 200 -3.11 18.88 -3.63
C ASP A 200 -1.88 18.09 -3.17
N ARG A 201 -2.08 17.17 -2.23
CA ARG A 201 -1.02 16.30 -1.69
C ARG A 201 0.14 17.08 -1.03
N GLY A 202 -0.05 18.34 -0.64
CA GLY A 202 1.03 19.17 -0.08
C GLY A 202 2.08 19.61 -1.08
N TRP A 203 1.80 19.53 -2.38
CA TRP A 203 2.66 20.01 -3.45
C TRP A 203 2.30 21.46 -3.84
N THR A 204 3.29 22.23 -4.24
CA THR A 204 3.07 23.61 -4.76
C THR A 204 2.91 23.63 -6.26
N ASP A 205 3.28 22.54 -6.95
CA ASP A 205 3.19 22.37 -8.39
C ASP A 205 2.90 20.90 -8.77
N ASN A 206 2.91 20.63 -10.05
CA ASN A 206 2.57 19.31 -10.60
C ASN A 206 3.76 18.33 -10.70
N THR A 207 4.95 18.75 -10.26
CA THR A 207 6.17 17.95 -10.39
C THR A 207 6.37 16.96 -9.23
N GLY A 208 5.77 17.25 -8.06
CA GLY A 208 6.01 16.50 -6.82
C GLY A 208 7.38 16.76 -6.20
N LEU A 209 8.09 17.79 -6.69
CA LEU A 209 9.44 18.14 -6.22
C LEU A 209 9.43 19.33 -5.25
N HIS A 210 8.34 20.10 -5.20
CA HIS A 210 8.23 21.28 -4.36
C HIS A 210 7.08 21.14 -3.37
N PHE A 211 7.41 21.16 -2.08
CA PHE A 211 6.46 20.94 -1.00
C PHE A 211 5.99 22.25 -0.38
N GLN A 212 4.74 22.27 0.09
CA GLN A 212 4.17 23.37 0.85
C GLN A 212 4.86 23.49 2.20
N GLY A 213 5.49 24.62 2.48
CA GLY A 213 6.17 24.86 3.77
C GLY A 213 5.18 24.99 4.95
N ASN A 214 3.96 25.45 4.68
CA ASN A 214 2.85 25.53 5.62
C ASN A 214 1.56 25.06 4.92
N PRO A 215 1.21 23.77 4.97
CA PRO A 215 0.08 23.23 4.24
C PRO A 215 -1.27 23.88 4.58
N SER A 216 -1.53 24.17 5.86
CA SER A 216 -2.81 24.76 6.27
C SER A 216 -2.95 26.22 5.81
N LEU A 217 -1.86 27.00 5.83
CA LEU A 217 -1.88 28.34 5.25
C LEU A 217 -2.09 28.29 3.73
N TYR A 218 -1.39 27.38 3.05
CA TYR A 218 -1.54 27.19 1.61
C TYR A 218 -2.99 26.83 1.25
N ALA A 219 -3.60 25.89 1.96
CA ALA A 219 -5.00 25.51 1.75
C ALA A 219 -5.97 26.68 1.98
N ALA A 220 -5.74 27.52 3.01
CA ALA A 220 -6.53 28.74 3.22
C ALA A 220 -6.38 29.75 2.07
N GLN A 221 -5.18 29.91 1.51
CA GLN A 221 -4.94 30.76 0.33
C GLN A 221 -5.66 30.22 -0.90
N GLN A 222 -5.67 28.90 -1.11
CA GLN A 222 -6.40 28.26 -2.19
C GLN A 222 -7.92 28.40 -2.02
N LEU A 223 -8.44 28.33 -0.79
CA LEU A 223 -9.86 28.62 -0.52
C LEU A 223 -10.19 30.08 -0.88
N VAL A 224 -9.36 31.04 -0.52
CA VAL A 224 -9.56 32.45 -0.92
C VAL A 224 -9.59 32.60 -2.45
N ALA A 225 -8.69 31.93 -3.16
CA ALA A 225 -8.65 31.93 -4.62
C ALA A 225 -9.92 31.30 -5.22
N ALA A 226 -10.36 30.14 -4.69
CA ALA A 226 -11.56 29.44 -5.13
C ALA A 226 -12.85 30.24 -4.86
N LEU A 227 -12.96 30.92 -3.70
CA LEU A 227 -14.07 31.83 -3.40
C LEU A 227 -14.18 32.94 -4.42
N ARG A 228 -13.04 33.59 -4.74
CA ARG A 228 -12.99 34.68 -5.74
C ARG A 228 -13.35 34.17 -7.14
N ALA A 229 -12.87 33.00 -7.53
CA ALA A 229 -13.24 32.39 -8.80
C ALA A 229 -14.75 32.11 -8.91
N ALA A 230 -15.40 31.83 -7.77
CA ALA A 230 -16.87 31.69 -7.65
C ALA A 230 -17.60 33.01 -7.41
N HIS A 231 -16.96 34.15 -7.63
CA HIS A 231 -17.50 35.51 -7.43
C HIS A 231 -17.91 35.86 -5.98
N ILE A 232 -17.45 35.12 -4.99
CA ILE A 232 -17.60 35.44 -3.57
C ILE A 232 -16.51 36.45 -3.20
N LYS A 233 -16.89 37.66 -2.77
CA LYS A 233 -15.95 38.70 -2.39
C LYS A 233 -15.27 38.37 -1.06
N VAL A 234 -13.94 38.34 -1.05
CA VAL A 234 -13.11 38.16 0.15
C VAL A 234 -12.07 39.26 0.18
N PRO A 235 -11.80 39.92 1.35
CA PRO A 235 -10.76 40.92 1.46
C PRO A 235 -9.41 40.41 1.00
N SER A 236 -8.60 41.27 0.37
CA SER A 236 -7.22 40.91 -0.01
C SER A 236 -6.37 40.64 1.22
N ASN A 237 -5.46 39.63 1.13
CA ASN A 237 -4.48 39.26 2.18
C ASN A 237 -5.09 38.84 3.52
N ARG A 238 -6.29 38.24 3.52
CA ARG A 238 -6.96 37.75 4.73
C ARG A 238 -6.98 36.22 4.78
N SER A 239 -5.82 35.55 4.61
CA SER A 239 -5.61 34.16 4.90
C SER A 239 -4.60 33.98 6.04
N SER A 240 -4.85 33.04 6.95
CA SER A 240 -4.00 32.74 8.10
C SER A 240 -4.16 31.28 8.50
N THR A 241 -3.44 30.85 9.51
CA THR A 241 -3.67 29.58 10.19
C THR A 241 -4.37 29.81 11.53
N GLY A 242 -5.19 28.89 11.97
CA GLY A 242 -5.86 28.97 13.25
C GLY A 242 -6.75 27.78 13.52
N THR A 243 -6.98 27.49 14.79
CA THR A 243 -7.90 26.43 15.22
C THR A 243 -9.34 26.94 15.20
N THR A 244 -10.23 26.14 14.67
CA THR A 244 -11.67 26.42 14.64
C THR A 244 -12.22 26.55 16.06
N PRO A 245 -12.83 27.70 16.43
CA PRO A 245 -13.44 27.88 17.74
C PRO A 245 -14.58 26.91 17.99
N THR A 246 -14.78 26.56 19.27
CA THR A 246 -15.95 25.80 19.68
C THR A 246 -17.24 26.57 19.37
N GLY A 247 -18.24 25.88 18.83
CA GLY A 247 -19.51 26.48 18.43
C GLY A 247 -19.51 27.13 17.04
N ALA A 248 -18.42 27.00 16.25
CA ALA A 248 -18.44 27.36 14.85
C ALA A 248 -19.52 26.56 14.08
N GLN A 249 -20.15 27.19 13.09
CA GLN A 249 -21.23 26.61 12.31
C GLN A 249 -20.66 25.94 11.06
N THR A 250 -21.00 24.68 10.79
CA THR A 250 -20.64 24.03 9.52
C THR A 250 -21.39 24.65 8.34
N LEU A 251 -20.67 25.27 7.44
CA LEU A 251 -21.21 25.91 6.23
C LEU A 251 -21.10 25.01 4.99
N ALA A 252 -20.07 24.19 4.91
CA ALA A 252 -19.86 23.23 3.84
C ALA A 252 -19.07 22.03 4.35
N SER A 253 -19.25 20.87 3.72
CA SER A 253 -18.50 19.66 4.05
C SER A 253 -18.33 18.78 2.82
N VAL A 254 -17.14 18.18 2.69
CA VAL A 254 -16.86 17.12 1.72
C VAL A 254 -16.25 15.93 2.43
N SER A 255 -16.48 14.75 1.85
CA SER A 255 -16.02 13.47 2.39
C SER A 255 -14.92 12.90 1.51
N SER A 256 -13.87 12.35 2.11
CA SER A 256 -12.91 11.50 1.42
C SER A 256 -13.58 10.32 0.73
N PRO A 257 -12.88 9.56 -0.13
CA PRO A 257 -13.29 8.22 -0.48
C PRO A 257 -13.55 7.37 0.79
N PRO A 258 -14.38 6.32 0.69
CA PRO A 258 -14.58 5.40 1.81
C PRO A 258 -13.27 4.71 2.19
N MET A 259 -13.13 4.26 3.44
CA MET A 259 -11.91 3.66 3.97
C MET A 259 -11.44 2.45 3.14
N SER A 260 -12.36 1.67 2.59
CA SER A 260 -12.03 0.58 1.65
C SER A 260 -11.27 1.07 0.41
N GLN A 261 -11.61 2.26 -0.12
CA GLN A 261 -10.89 2.88 -1.23
C GLN A 261 -9.60 3.57 -0.74
N MET A 262 -9.61 4.18 0.44
CA MET A 262 -8.42 4.82 1.02
C MET A 262 -7.28 3.81 1.23
N ILE A 263 -7.58 2.61 1.76
CA ILE A 263 -6.57 1.56 1.91
C ILE A 263 -6.07 1.03 0.55
N LYS A 264 -6.89 1.06 -0.49
CA LYS A 264 -6.48 0.72 -1.85
C LYS A 264 -5.52 1.77 -2.41
N LEU A 265 -5.82 3.05 -2.24
CA LEU A 265 -4.93 4.16 -2.60
C LEU A 265 -3.61 4.12 -1.81
N THR A 266 -3.60 3.48 -0.64
CA THR A 266 -2.40 3.26 0.17
C THR A 266 -1.59 2.05 -0.28
N ASN A 267 -2.23 0.87 -0.38
CA ASN A 267 -1.54 -0.41 -0.55
C ASN A 267 -1.08 -0.67 -1.98
N THR A 268 -1.96 -0.42 -2.98
CA THR A 268 -1.66 -0.72 -4.39
C THR A 268 -0.42 0.02 -4.90
N PRO A 269 -0.28 1.36 -4.77
CA PRO A 269 0.92 2.09 -5.14
C PRO A 269 1.98 2.14 -4.04
N SER A 270 1.71 1.58 -2.86
CA SER A 270 2.58 1.68 -1.68
C SER A 270 2.77 3.10 -1.17
N ASP A 271 1.72 3.90 -1.14
CA ASP A 271 1.78 5.33 -0.81
C ASP A 271 2.15 5.58 0.65
N ASN A 272 3.29 6.26 0.88
CA ASN A 272 3.79 6.56 2.22
C ASN A 272 3.00 7.69 2.89
N LEU A 273 2.60 8.72 2.14
CA LEU A 273 1.80 9.83 2.69
C LEU A 273 0.47 9.32 3.24
N PHE A 274 -0.26 8.50 2.46
CA PHE A 274 -1.53 7.95 2.90
C PHE A 274 -1.36 7.07 4.14
N ALA A 275 -0.34 6.21 4.17
CA ALA A 275 -0.07 5.34 5.32
C ALA A 275 0.26 6.13 6.59
N GLU A 276 1.12 7.17 6.48
CA GLU A 276 1.48 8.02 7.62
C GLU A 276 0.33 8.93 8.07
N THR A 277 -0.53 9.35 7.17
CA THR A 277 -1.73 10.10 7.55
C THR A 277 -2.71 9.16 8.26
N LEU A 278 -2.98 7.96 7.72
CA LEU A 278 -3.89 6.99 8.35
C LEU A 278 -3.44 6.58 9.75
N ILE A 279 -2.14 6.38 10.00
CA ILE A 279 -1.71 6.06 11.36
C ILE A 279 -1.94 7.22 12.33
N LYS A 280 -1.75 8.47 11.90
CA LYS A 280 -2.08 9.63 12.72
C LYS A 280 -3.59 9.79 12.92
N ASP A 281 -4.41 9.49 11.93
CA ASP A 281 -5.88 9.49 12.03
C ASP A 281 -6.38 8.44 13.03
N LEU A 282 -5.76 7.25 13.03
CA LEU A 282 -5.98 6.23 14.06
C LEU A 282 -5.63 6.76 15.46
N GLY A 283 -4.50 7.46 15.56
CA GLY A 283 -4.08 8.11 16.81
C GLY A 283 -5.08 9.18 17.27
N ALA A 284 -5.55 10.05 16.37
CA ALA A 284 -6.52 11.10 16.67
C ALA A 284 -7.88 10.52 17.12
N SER A 285 -8.36 9.50 16.41
CA SER A 285 -9.70 8.96 16.60
C SER A 285 -9.80 7.96 17.74
N PHE A 286 -8.74 7.18 18.02
CA PHE A 286 -8.79 6.05 18.97
C PHE A 286 -7.67 6.07 20.01
N GLY A 287 -6.62 6.88 19.78
CA GLY A 287 -5.46 7.00 20.68
C GLY A 287 -5.40 8.31 21.48
N GLY A 288 -6.43 9.17 21.34
CA GLY A 288 -6.55 10.45 22.05
C GLY A 288 -5.63 11.57 21.53
N ARG A 289 -4.78 11.33 20.52
CA ARG A 289 -3.89 12.32 19.93
C ARG A 289 -3.56 11.99 18.48
N GLY A 290 -3.65 12.98 17.60
CA GLY A 290 -3.34 12.86 16.16
C GLY A 290 -1.83 12.80 15.88
N SER A 291 -1.14 11.82 16.46
CA SER A 291 0.31 11.61 16.31
C SER A 291 0.65 10.20 15.85
N THR A 292 1.78 10.04 15.15
CA THR A 292 2.29 8.73 14.74
C THR A 292 2.45 7.77 15.93
N ALA A 293 2.97 8.27 17.06
CA ALA A 293 3.19 7.43 18.25
C ALA A 293 1.88 6.90 18.86
N ALA A 294 0.83 7.75 18.93
CA ALA A 294 -0.49 7.33 19.41
C ALA A 294 -1.15 6.34 18.44
N GLY A 295 -1.05 6.59 17.13
CA GLY A 295 -1.56 5.67 16.11
C GLY A 295 -0.83 4.33 16.10
N ALA A 296 0.49 4.33 16.22
CA ALA A 296 1.28 3.10 16.33
C ALA A 296 0.87 2.26 17.56
N ALA A 297 0.52 2.90 18.68
CA ALA A 297 -0.02 2.20 19.84
C ALA A 297 -1.39 1.56 19.53
N VAL A 298 -2.26 2.28 18.81
CA VAL A 298 -3.56 1.73 18.36
C VAL A 298 -3.34 0.53 17.44
N VAL A 299 -2.45 0.65 16.44
CA VAL A 299 -2.16 -0.44 15.49
C VAL A 299 -1.62 -1.66 16.23
N ARG A 300 -0.61 -1.50 17.12
CA ARG A 300 -0.07 -2.61 17.91
C ARG A 300 -1.14 -3.32 18.75
N ALA A 301 -2.02 -2.56 19.39
CA ALA A 301 -3.11 -3.12 20.20
C ALA A 301 -4.11 -3.90 19.31
N GLU A 302 -4.47 -3.36 18.16
CA GLU A 302 -5.44 -4.00 17.26
C GLU A 302 -4.86 -5.29 16.65
N VAL A 303 -3.62 -5.27 16.14
CA VAL A 303 -3.01 -6.48 15.54
C VAL A 303 -2.75 -7.58 16.59
N ALA A 304 -2.44 -7.20 17.82
CA ALA A 304 -2.32 -8.16 18.93
C ALA A 304 -3.69 -8.79 19.26
N SER A 305 -4.74 -7.99 19.30
CA SER A 305 -6.11 -8.45 19.61
C SER A 305 -6.69 -9.31 18.49
N GLN A 306 -6.58 -8.87 17.23
CA GLN A 306 -7.24 -9.52 16.09
C GLN A 306 -6.44 -10.70 15.52
N PHE A 307 -5.12 -10.58 15.51
CA PHE A 307 -4.26 -11.55 14.85
C PHE A 307 -3.42 -12.38 15.83
N GLY A 308 -3.23 -11.93 17.06
CA GLY A 308 -2.37 -12.59 18.05
C GLY A 308 -0.88 -12.41 17.74
N VAL A 309 -0.49 -11.35 17.02
CA VAL A 309 0.90 -11.05 16.65
C VAL A 309 1.38 -9.76 17.29
N HIS A 310 2.70 -9.66 17.52
CA HIS A 310 3.30 -8.56 18.29
C HIS A 310 4.49 -7.92 17.54
N PRO A 311 4.28 -7.39 16.32
CA PRO A 311 5.33 -6.68 15.62
C PRO A 311 5.71 -5.38 16.35
N ARG A 312 6.95 -4.91 16.12
CA ARG A 312 7.34 -3.56 16.55
C ARG A 312 6.97 -2.57 15.45
N ILE A 313 6.08 -1.65 15.78
CA ILE A 313 5.50 -0.66 14.87
C ILE A 313 5.80 0.73 15.42
N TYR A 314 6.52 1.55 14.67
CA TYR A 314 6.89 2.92 15.03
C TYR A 314 6.32 3.97 14.07
N ASP A 315 6.00 3.59 12.83
CA ASP A 315 5.34 4.45 11.86
C ASP A 315 4.26 3.68 11.07
N GLY A 316 3.61 4.34 10.12
CA GLY A 316 2.52 3.73 9.35
C GLY A 316 2.94 3.16 8.01
N SER A 317 4.10 3.58 7.52
CA SER A 317 4.55 3.30 6.15
C SER A 317 5.64 2.22 6.06
N GLY A 318 6.36 1.97 7.16
CA GLY A 318 7.54 1.12 7.21
C GLY A 318 8.83 1.80 6.75
N LEU A 319 8.88 3.13 6.80
CA LEU A 319 10.11 3.90 6.59
C LEU A 319 11.05 3.81 7.79
N SER A 320 10.52 3.48 8.96
CA SER A 320 11.29 3.39 10.20
C SER A 320 12.19 2.15 10.24
N TYR A 321 13.49 2.35 10.41
CA TYR A 321 14.44 1.28 10.67
C TYR A 321 14.32 0.67 12.09
N SER A 322 13.38 1.17 12.89
CA SER A 322 13.04 0.61 14.20
C SER A 322 11.87 -0.41 14.12
N ASP A 323 11.16 -0.45 13.02
CA ASP A 323 10.10 -1.43 12.79
C ASP A 323 10.68 -2.86 12.71
N SER A 324 9.88 -3.82 13.13
CA SER A 324 10.28 -5.23 13.02
C SER A 324 9.07 -6.14 13.00
N SER A 325 9.02 -6.99 12.01
CA SER A 325 8.02 -8.05 11.87
C SER A 325 8.68 -9.32 11.38
N SER A 326 8.09 -10.47 11.66
CA SER A 326 8.54 -11.75 11.14
C SER A 326 7.66 -12.23 9.98
N PRO A 327 8.15 -13.12 9.09
CA PRO A 327 7.29 -13.79 8.13
C PRO A 327 6.08 -14.48 8.79
N LEU A 328 6.25 -15.02 9.99
CA LEU A 328 5.18 -15.64 10.76
C LEU A 328 4.10 -14.63 11.15
N ASP A 329 4.48 -13.45 11.65
CA ASP A 329 3.53 -12.40 12.01
C ASP A 329 2.70 -11.96 10.79
N LEU A 330 3.38 -11.70 9.65
CA LEU A 330 2.73 -11.27 8.42
C LEU A 330 1.81 -12.35 7.83
N VAL A 331 2.25 -13.62 7.76
CA VAL A 331 1.40 -14.71 7.27
C VAL A 331 0.22 -14.94 8.20
N THR A 332 0.41 -14.84 9.51
CA THR A 332 -0.70 -14.96 10.48
C THR A 332 -1.74 -13.86 10.29
N ALA A 333 -1.30 -12.61 10.16
CA ALA A 333 -2.20 -11.48 9.89
C ALA A 333 -2.93 -11.64 8.54
N LEU A 334 -2.19 -11.95 7.47
CA LEU A 334 -2.75 -12.17 6.14
C LEU A 334 -3.74 -13.35 6.13
N ALA A 335 -3.44 -14.45 6.82
CA ALA A 335 -4.37 -15.60 6.91
C ALA A 335 -5.71 -15.20 7.54
N LYS A 336 -5.70 -14.35 8.58
CA LYS A 336 -6.93 -13.79 9.19
C LYS A 336 -7.66 -12.81 8.27
N LEU A 337 -6.93 -12.09 7.43
CA LEU A 337 -7.46 -11.09 6.48
C LEU A 337 -7.94 -11.71 5.16
N ALA A 338 -7.67 -12.98 4.88
CA ALA A 338 -7.94 -13.62 3.57
C ALA A 338 -9.41 -13.56 3.15
N SER A 339 -10.35 -13.55 4.08
CA SER A 339 -11.79 -13.43 3.82
C SER A 339 -12.27 -11.97 3.69
N ASN A 340 -11.44 -10.98 4.04
CA ASN A 340 -11.80 -9.57 3.94
C ASN A 340 -11.53 -9.07 2.51
N ARG A 341 -12.60 -9.00 1.70
CA ARG A 341 -12.50 -8.61 0.28
C ARG A 341 -11.94 -7.22 0.07
N ASP A 342 -12.28 -6.25 0.93
CA ASP A 342 -11.79 -4.87 0.81
C ASP A 342 -10.27 -4.84 1.02
N PHE A 343 -9.77 -5.55 2.03
CA PHE A 343 -8.34 -5.65 2.28
C PHE A 343 -7.62 -6.37 1.13
N VAL A 344 -8.07 -7.57 0.73
CA VAL A 344 -7.41 -8.35 -0.33
C VAL A 344 -7.39 -7.59 -1.65
N SER A 345 -8.49 -6.88 -2.00
CA SER A 345 -8.56 -6.09 -3.24
C SER A 345 -7.71 -4.82 -3.20
N SER A 346 -7.24 -4.39 -2.04
CA SER A 346 -6.35 -3.24 -1.90
C SER A 346 -4.90 -3.54 -2.28
N LEU A 347 -4.49 -4.81 -2.30
CA LEU A 347 -3.14 -5.23 -2.65
C LEU A 347 -2.89 -5.13 -4.15
N ALA A 348 -1.62 -4.87 -4.52
CA ALA A 348 -1.20 -4.86 -5.92
C ALA A 348 -1.34 -6.26 -6.55
N ILE A 349 -1.70 -6.29 -7.84
CA ILE A 349 -1.88 -7.52 -8.63
C ILE A 349 -0.64 -7.74 -9.48
N ALA A 350 -0.06 -8.93 -9.40
CA ALA A 350 1.09 -9.35 -10.19
C ALA A 350 0.86 -9.11 -11.69
N GLY A 351 1.79 -8.40 -12.35
CA GLY A 351 1.77 -8.10 -13.78
C GLY A 351 0.67 -7.13 -14.22
N GLU A 352 -0.06 -6.46 -13.28
CA GLU A 352 -1.23 -5.67 -13.67
C GLU A 352 -1.30 -4.30 -12.96
N THR A 353 -1.10 -4.22 -11.65
CA THR A 353 -1.39 -2.98 -10.91
C THR A 353 -0.31 -2.59 -9.90
N GLY A 354 -0.18 -1.27 -9.69
CA GLY A 354 0.61 -0.69 -8.61
C GLY A 354 2.09 -1.08 -8.66
N THR A 355 2.64 -1.43 -7.51
CA THR A 355 4.07 -1.82 -7.41
C THR A 355 4.40 -3.17 -8.04
N LEU A 356 3.42 -3.89 -8.54
CA LEU A 356 3.60 -5.18 -9.23
C LEU A 356 3.27 -5.12 -10.72
N THR A 357 3.04 -3.94 -11.30
CA THR A 357 2.67 -3.78 -12.72
C THR A 357 3.66 -4.48 -13.66
N ASP A 358 4.96 -4.31 -13.41
CA ASP A 358 6.03 -4.89 -14.22
C ASP A 358 6.60 -6.19 -13.63
N GLU A 359 6.21 -6.51 -12.38
CA GLU A 359 6.65 -7.72 -11.69
C GLU A 359 5.76 -8.91 -12.06
N MET A 360 6.39 -10.02 -12.47
CA MET A 360 5.67 -11.23 -12.89
C MET A 360 4.79 -11.05 -14.15
N ALA A 361 4.91 -9.94 -14.89
CA ALA A 361 4.19 -9.71 -16.13
C ALA A 361 4.58 -10.76 -17.20
N GLY A 362 3.58 -11.30 -17.91
CA GLY A 362 3.78 -12.36 -18.91
C GLY A 362 4.09 -13.75 -18.33
N THR A 363 4.09 -13.92 -17.02
CA THR A 363 4.34 -15.21 -16.34
C THR A 363 3.04 -15.88 -15.90
N VAL A 364 3.16 -17.12 -15.37
CA VAL A 364 1.99 -17.83 -14.80
C VAL A 364 1.41 -17.15 -13.55
N ALA A 365 2.16 -16.24 -12.93
CA ALA A 365 1.74 -15.53 -11.72
C ALA A 365 0.95 -14.26 -12.04
N GLN A 366 0.96 -13.78 -13.30
CA GLN A 366 0.18 -12.61 -13.70
C GLN A 366 -1.30 -12.81 -13.38
N GLY A 367 -1.90 -11.85 -12.68
CA GLY A 367 -3.30 -11.91 -12.25
C GLY A 367 -3.60 -12.91 -11.13
N GLN A 368 -2.68 -13.86 -10.83
CA GLN A 368 -2.89 -14.93 -9.86
C GLN A 368 -2.38 -14.59 -8.45
N CYS A 369 -1.47 -13.63 -8.34
CA CYS A 369 -0.94 -13.20 -7.05
C CYS A 369 -1.36 -11.76 -6.74
N ARG A 370 -1.69 -11.52 -5.47
CA ARG A 370 -1.91 -10.18 -4.90
C ARG A 370 -1.00 -10.01 -3.72
N ALA A 371 -0.15 -8.98 -3.75
CA ALA A 371 0.84 -8.82 -2.69
C ALA A 371 1.19 -7.37 -2.39
N LYS A 372 1.77 -7.16 -1.21
CA LYS A 372 2.40 -5.93 -0.80
C LYS A 372 3.92 -6.09 -0.92
N THR A 373 4.53 -5.21 -1.67
CA THR A 373 5.99 -5.06 -1.73
C THR A 373 6.52 -4.27 -0.54
N GLY A 374 7.78 -4.48 -0.18
CA GLY A 374 8.47 -3.66 0.81
C GLY A 374 9.92 -3.43 0.39
N THR A 375 10.29 -2.17 0.12
CA THR A 375 11.63 -1.84 -0.36
C THR A 375 12.21 -0.68 0.44
N LEU A 376 13.45 -0.83 0.94
CA LEU A 376 14.34 0.20 1.42
C LEU A 376 15.72 -0.01 0.77
N ILE A 377 16.71 0.81 1.12
CA ILE A 377 18.05 0.75 0.48
C ILE A 377 18.63 -0.68 0.47
N SER A 378 18.47 -1.43 1.55
CA SER A 378 18.99 -2.81 1.68
C SER A 378 17.92 -3.81 2.11
N VAL A 379 16.67 -3.58 1.70
CA VAL A 379 15.53 -4.41 2.07
C VAL A 379 14.67 -4.67 0.84
N SER A 380 14.33 -5.94 0.61
CA SER A 380 13.37 -6.36 -0.41
C SER A 380 12.42 -7.39 0.17
N ASN A 381 11.14 -7.08 0.20
CA ASN A 381 10.12 -7.90 0.83
C ASN A 381 8.90 -8.06 -0.08
N LEU A 382 8.24 -9.21 0.03
CA LEU A 382 6.99 -9.48 -0.67
C LEU A 382 6.10 -10.36 0.21
N SER A 383 4.85 -9.93 0.47
CA SER A 383 3.91 -10.70 1.28
C SER A 383 2.49 -10.59 0.72
N GLY A 384 1.78 -11.71 0.65
CA GLY A 384 0.44 -11.71 0.07
C GLY A 384 -0.12 -13.09 -0.17
N TYR A 385 -0.91 -13.20 -1.24
CA TYR A 385 -1.65 -14.39 -1.62
C TYR A 385 -1.36 -14.76 -3.08
N CYS A 386 -1.29 -16.05 -3.36
CA CYS A 386 -1.32 -16.58 -4.73
C CYS A 386 -2.38 -17.68 -4.84
N HIS A 387 -3.07 -17.75 -5.96
CA HIS A 387 -3.95 -18.86 -6.31
C HIS A 387 -3.14 -19.92 -7.03
N ALA A 388 -3.04 -21.09 -6.42
CA ALA A 388 -2.35 -22.25 -6.97
C ALA A 388 -3.18 -22.95 -8.05
N ARG A 389 -2.52 -23.73 -8.90
CA ARG A 389 -3.17 -24.43 -10.04
C ARG A 389 -4.29 -25.39 -9.63
N ASP A 390 -4.24 -25.96 -8.44
CA ASP A 390 -5.25 -26.83 -7.87
C ASP A 390 -6.44 -26.09 -7.24
N GLY A 391 -6.45 -24.75 -7.30
CA GLY A 391 -7.48 -23.91 -6.73
C GLY A 391 -7.25 -23.52 -5.27
N HIS A 392 -6.16 -23.96 -4.64
CA HIS A 392 -5.82 -23.55 -3.30
C HIS A 392 -5.36 -22.10 -3.25
N THR A 393 -5.60 -21.45 -2.14
CA THR A 393 -5.04 -20.11 -1.85
C THR A 393 -3.84 -20.26 -0.92
N LEU A 394 -2.68 -19.87 -1.41
CA LEU A 394 -1.44 -19.89 -0.65
C LEU A 394 -1.14 -18.49 -0.14
N VAL A 395 -0.99 -18.34 1.17
CA VAL A 395 -0.52 -17.09 1.80
C VAL A 395 0.97 -17.20 2.07
N PHE A 396 1.71 -16.12 1.78
CA PHE A 396 3.15 -16.13 1.91
C PHE A 396 3.72 -14.80 2.40
N SER A 397 4.93 -14.88 2.97
CA SER A 397 5.76 -13.73 3.28
C SER A 397 7.22 -14.07 3.02
N ILE A 398 7.92 -13.18 2.33
CA ILE A 398 9.36 -13.19 2.08
C ILE A 398 9.92 -11.89 2.64
N LEU A 399 10.79 -11.95 3.65
CA LEU A 399 11.49 -10.80 4.20
C LEU A 399 12.99 -10.98 4.01
N GLN A 400 13.61 -10.06 3.26
CA GLN A 400 15.03 -10.08 2.91
C GLN A 400 15.68 -8.75 3.28
N ASN A 401 16.58 -8.79 4.26
CA ASN A 401 17.31 -7.62 4.73
C ASN A 401 18.81 -7.77 4.44
N TYR A 402 19.51 -6.64 4.30
CA TYR A 402 20.92 -6.57 3.91
C TYR A 402 21.18 -7.16 2.52
N VAL A 403 20.28 -6.87 1.58
CA VAL A 403 20.28 -7.35 0.20
C VAL A 403 20.22 -6.17 -0.78
N ASN A 404 20.52 -6.42 -2.05
CA ASN A 404 20.23 -5.45 -3.12
C ASN A 404 18.84 -5.73 -3.70
N PRO A 405 17.86 -4.82 -3.56
CA PRO A 405 16.50 -5.05 -4.06
C PRO A 405 16.44 -5.44 -5.54
N ALA A 406 17.28 -4.86 -6.39
CA ALA A 406 17.28 -5.16 -7.82
C ALA A 406 17.66 -6.62 -8.15
N THR A 407 18.44 -7.28 -7.29
CA THR A 407 18.78 -8.71 -7.45
C THR A 407 17.74 -9.63 -6.84
N GLU A 408 16.94 -9.13 -5.88
CA GLU A 408 15.95 -9.94 -5.17
C GLU A 408 14.61 -10.02 -5.89
N HIS A 409 14.19 -8.98 -6.60
CA HIS A 409 12.90 -8.99 -7.30
C HIS A 409 12.73 -10.19 -8.25
N PRO A 410 13.70 -10.52 -9.14
CA PRO A 410 13.58 -11.72 -9.97
C PRO A 410 13.48 -13.04 -9.17
N LEU A 411 14.16 -13.13 -8.02
CA LEU A 411 14.09 -14.30 -7.15
C LEU A 411 12.73 -14.41 -6.46
N GLN A 412 12.19 -13.28 -5.98
CA GLN A 412 10.84 -13.22 -5.40
C GLN A 412 9.77 -13.57 -6.43
N ASN A 413 9.92 -13.11 -7.68
CA ASN A 413 9.03 -13.45 -8.77
C ASN A 413 9.04 -14.96 -9.05
N ALA A 414 10.21 -15.59 -9.13
CA ALA A 414 10.34 -17.04 -9.32
C ALA A 414 9.72 -17.83 -8.16
N MET A 415 9.89 -17.38 -6.91
CA MET A 415 9.24 -17.98 -5.75
C MET A 415 7.71 -17.87 -5.83
N ALA A 416 7.16 -16.69 -6.17
CA ALA A 416 5.72 -16.49 -6.34
C ALA A 416 5.15 -17.32 -7.50
N GLU A 417 5.84 -17.41 -8.64
CA GLU A 417 5.45 -18.29 -9.75
C GLU A 417 5.39 -19.76 -9.34
N SER A 418 6.30 -20.20 -8.48
CA SER A 418 6.30 -21.58 -7.98
C SER A 418 5.07 -21.89 -7.12
N LEU A 419 4.51 -20.89 -6.42
CA LEU A 419 3.24 -21.02 -5.69
C LEU A 419 2.08 -21.27 -6.64
N VAL A 420 2.03 -20.52 -7.75
CA VAL A 420 0.97 -20.70 -8.76
C VAL A 420 1.07 -22.05 -9.47
N ARG A 421 2.29 -22.58 -9.69
CA ARG A 421 2.51 -23.91 -10.29
C ARG A 421 2.25 -25.07 -9.33
N TYR A 422 2.10 -24.78 -8.04
CA TYR A 422 1.84 -25.83 -7.04
C TYR A 422 0.50 -26.51 -7.30
N SER A 423 0.47 -27.84 -7.09
CA SER A 423 -0.73 -28.68 -7.07
C SER A 423 -0.52 -29.72 -5.98
N GLY A 424 -1.18 -29.55 -4.87
CA GLY A 424 -1.07 -30.34 -3.65
C GLY A 424 -1.48 -31.78 -3.75
#